data_137992bbfd324d3c45a88f1025dd0197
#
_entry.id   137992bbfd324d3c45a88f1025dd0197
#
_cell.length_a   1.000
_cell.length_b   1.000
_cell.length_c   1.000
_cell.angle_alpha   90.00
_cell.angle_beta   90.00
_cell.angle_gamma   90.00
#
_symmetry.space_group_name_H-M   'P 1'
#
loop_
_entity.id
_entity.type
_entity.pdbx_description
1 polymer ?
#
loop_
_entity_poly.entity_id
_entity_poly.type
_entity_poly.pdbx_seq_one_letter_code
_entity_poly.pdbx_strand_id
1 'polypeptide(L)'
;MTPPPPEHPGTETLLVVENEPAIRNLLQMALRKNGYAVLVAASGREALEIVRAHSGAIDLLITDVVMPDMNGPELARQLIAIRPETRTLFMSGYMDDALGEHGSLPSHANFIQKPFSPRIIAQKVRDILDGTVSPA
;
A
#
# COMPACT_ATOMS: atom_id res chain seq x y z
N MET A 1 -10.08 1.09 -31.74
CA MET A 1 -9.18 0.40 -30.94
C MET A 1 -9.18 0.93 -29.52
N THR A 2 -9.31 0.07 -28.64
CA THR A 2 -9.22 0.51 -27.30
C THR A 2 -7.84 1.01 -27.07
N PRO A 3 -7.72 2.04 -26.32
CA PRO A 3 -6.42 2.42 -25.88
C PRO A 3 -5.80 1.18 -25.27
N PRO A 4 -4.53 1.07 -25.40
CA PRO A 4 -3.91 -0.02 -24.71
C PRO A 4 -4.40 0.08 -23.31
N PRO A 5 -4.82 -1.01 -22.77
CA PRO A 5 -5.15 -0.97 -21.37
C PRO A 5 -3.97 -0.35 -20.67
N PRO A 6 -4.23 0.25 -19.52
CA PRO A 6 -3.12 0.67 -18.71
C PRO A 6 -2.14 -0.46 -18.74
N GLU A 7 -0.91 -0.15 -18.70
CA GLU A 7 0.14 -1.11 -18.87
C GLU A 7 -0.08 -2.33 -18.01
N HIS A 8 -0.79 -2.20 -16.92
CA HIS A 8 -0.95 -3.31 -15.98
C HIS A 8 -2.39 -3.42 -15.55
N PRO A 9 -3.28 -3.73 -16.48
CA PRO A 9 -4.71 -3.74 -16.16
C PRO A 9 -5.04 -4.97 -15.32
N GLY A 10 -5.00 -4.81 -14.03
CA GLY A 10 -5.44 -5.87 -13.15
C GLY A 10 -4.51 -7.04 -13.01
N THR A 11 -3.26 -6.89 -13.45
CA THR A 11 -2.31 -7.99 -13.29
C THR A 11 -1.58 -7.93 -11.96
N GLU A 12 -1.52 -6.76 -11.33
CA GLU A 12 -0.83 -6.64 -10.07
C GLU A 12 -1.74 -6.95 -8.90
N THR A 13 -1.13 -7.45 -7.84
CA THR A 13 -1.81 -7.75 -6.60
C THR A 13 -1.35 -6.78 -5.53
N LEU A 14 -2.31 -6.14 -4.86
CA LEU A 14 -2.04 -5.15 -3.83
C LEU A 14 -2.52 -5.69 -2.50
N LEU A 15 -1.77 -5.40 -1.44
CA LEU A 15 -2.20 -5.71 -0.08
C LEU A 15 -2.44 -4.41 0.66
N VAL A 16 -3.67 -4.18 1.07
CA VAL A 16 -4.07 -2.97 1.77
C VAL A 16 -4.23 -3.30 3.25
N VAL A 17 -3.50 -2.59 4.09
CA VAL A 17 -3.56 -2.78 5.54
C VAL A 17 -4.05 -1.50 6.17
N GLU A 18 -5.26 -1.52 6.69
CA GLU A 18 -5.92 -0.35 7.22
C GLU A 18 -6.89 -0.81 8.31
N ASN A 19 -6.72 -0.30 9.51
CA ASN A 19 -7.56 -0.73 10.62
C ASN A 19 -8.95 -0.08 10.61
N GLU A 20 -9.14 0.98 9.86
CA GLU A 20 -10.41 1.68 9.81
C GLU A 20 -11.27 1.13 8.66
N PRO A 21 -12.40 0.48 8.97
CA PRO A 21 -13.16 -0.21 7.91
C PRO A 21 -13.60 0.69 6.77
N ALA A 22 -14.00 1.93 7.07
CA ALA A 22 -14.46 2.82 6.01
C ALA A 22 -13.36 3.12 5.00
N ILE A 23 -12.16 3.37 5.48
CA ILE A 23 -11.04 3.66 4.60
C ILE A 23 -10.61 2.40 3.87
N ARG A 24 -10.58 1.28 4.58
CA ARG A 24 -10.22 0.00 3.96
C ARG A 24 -11.15 -0.34 2.82
N ASN A 25 -12.46 -0.15 3.02
CA ASN A 25 -13.44 -0.43 1.98
C ASN A 25 -13.29 0.52 0.79
N LEU A 26 -13.03 1.80 1.07
CA LEU A 26 -12.84 2.76 0.00
C LEU A 26 -11.65 2.37 -0.87
N LEU A 27 -10.54 2.01 -0.25
CA LEU A 27 -9.36 1.61 -0.98
C LEU A 27 -9.61 0.36 -1.80
N GLN A 28 -10.28 -0.61 -1.20
CA GLN A 28 -10.57 -1.85 -1.89
C GLN A 28 -11.42 -1.61 -3.13
N MET A 29 -12.47 -0.79 -2.98
CA MET A 29 -13.34 -0.51 -4.12
C MET A 29 -12.61 0.27 -5.21
N ALA A 30 -11.88 1.30 -4.82
CA ALA A 30 -11.22 2.14 -5.79
C ALA A 30 -10.17 1.37 -6.58
N LEU A 31 -9.41 0.55 -5.90
CA LEU A 31 -8.32 -0.16 -6.55
C LEU A 31 -8.82 -1.32 -7.37
N ARG A 32 -9.84 -2.03 -6.90
CA ARG A 32 -10.44 -3.08 -7.71
C ARG A 32 -11.07 -2.52 -8.98
N LYS A 33 -11.65 -1.34 -8.88
CA LYS A 33 -12.23 -0.70 -10.04
C LYS A 33 -11.19 -0.42 -11.11
N ASN A 34 -9.95 -0.22 -10.69
CA ASN A 34 -8.86 -0.01 -11.63
C ASN A 34 -8.21 -1.30 -12.10
N GLY A 35 -8.79 -2.44 -11.75
CA GLY A 35 -8.35 -3.71 -12.29
C GLY A 35 -7.41 -4.52 -11.41
N TYR A 36 -7.02 -3.99 -10.27
CA TYR A 36 -6.08 -4.70 -9.40
C TYR A 36 -6.76 -5.81 -8.62
N ALA A 37 -6.00 -6.86 -8.32
CA ALA A 37 -6.40 -7.81 -7.30
C ALA A 37 -6.02 -7.21 -5.95
N VAL A 38 -6.97 -7.17 -5.03
CA VAL A 38 -6.76 -6.48 -3.76
C VAL A 38 -7.01 -7.42 -2.60
N LEU A 39 -5.97 -7.62 -1.80
CA LEU A 39 -6.06 -8.31 -0.54
C LEU A 39 -6.16 -7.26 0.55
N VAL A 40 -6.96 -7.52 1.58
CA VAL A 40 -7.14 -6.53 2.65
C VAL A 40 -6.86 -7.18 3.99
N ALA A 41 -6.31 -6.37 4.89
CA ALA A 41 -6.04 -6.78 6.26
C ALA A 41 -6.36 -5.61 7.18
N ALA A 42 -6.81 -5.93 8.38
CA ALA A 42 -7.16 -4.91 9.36
C ALA A 42 -6.00 -4.62 10.31
N SER A 43 -4.94 -5.40 10.27
CA SER A 43 -3.82 -5.24 11.19
C SER A 43 -2.56 -5.77 10.54
N GLY A 44 -1.43 -5.42 11.14
CA GLY A 44 -0.15 -5.94 10.66
C GLY A 44 -0.05 -7.44 10.81
N ARG A 45 -0.56 -7.98 11.90
CA ARG A 45 -0.53 -9.42 12.10
C ARG A 45 -1.32 -10.14 11.02
N GLU A 46 -2.52 -9.65 10.75
CA GLU A 46 -3.34 -10.26 9.71
C GLU A 46 -2.65 -10.17 8.37
N ALA A 47 -2.02 -9.04 8.10
CA ALA A 47 -1.30 -8.85 6.85
C ALA A 47 -0.20 -9.90 6.69
N LEU A 48 0.56 -10.15 7.73
CA LEU A 48 1.63 -11.15 7.64
C LEU A 48 1.09 -12.56 7.43
N GLU A 49 -0.06 -12.85 8.02
CA GLU A 49 -0.70 -14.15 7.79
C GLU A 49 -1.09 -14.29 6.31
N ILE A 50 -1.64 -13.23 5.75
CA ILE A 50 -2.02 -13.23 4.34
C ILE A 50 -0.80 -13.41 3.47
N VAL A 51 0.28 -12.69 3.77
CA VAL A 51 1.51 -12.77 2.99
C VAL A 51 2.05 -14.19 2.96
N ARG A 52 2.00 -14.87 4.09
CA ARG A 52 2.52 -16.23 4.17
C ARG A 52 1.64 -17.24 3.46
N ALA A 53 0.34 -16.96 3.41
CA ALA A 53 -0.61 -17.89 2.79
C ALA A 53 -0.83 -17.66 1.32
N HIS A 54 -0.53 -16.47 0.82
CA HIS A 54 -0.81 -16.13 -0.56
C HIS A 54 0.23 -16.74 -1.48
N SER A 55 -0.22 -17.45 -2.50
CA SER A 55 0.70 -18.18 -3.36
C SER A 55 1.25 -17.35 -4.50
N GLY A 56 0.60 -16.26 -4.86
CA GLY A 56 1.08 -15.43 -5.97
C GLY A 56 1.94 -14.28 -5.49
N ALA A 57 2.34 -13.43 -6.42
CA ALA A 57 3.13 -12.26 -6.08
C ALA A 57 2.25 -11.23 -5.37
N ILE A 58 2.87 -10.43 -4.53
CA ILE A 58 2.25 -9.24 -3.96
C ILE A 58 3.14 -8.10 -4.41
N ASP A 59 2.57 -7.24 -5.25
CA ASP A 59 3.37 -6.23 -5.93
C ASP A 59 3.53 -4.96 -5.11
N LEU A 60 2.55 -4.65 -4.27
CA LEU A 60 2.58 -3.42 -3.49
C LEU A 60 1.86 -3.63 -2.16
N LEU A 61 2.50 -3.17 -1.10
CA LEU A 61 1.89 -3.07 0.22
C LEU A 61 1.47 -1.63 0.43
N ILE A 62 0.20 -1.41 0.78
CA ILE A 62 -0.31 -0.09 1.13
C ILE A 62 -0.70 -0.18 2.59
N THR A 63 -0.03 0.56 3.47
CA THR A 63 -0.25 0.42 4.90
C THR A 63 -0.22 1.75 5.62
N ASP A 64 -1.02 1.86 6.66
CA ASP A 64 -0.89 2.96 7.59
C ASP A 64 0.49 2.94 8.23
N VAL A 65 1.00 4.11 8.57
CA VAL A 65 2.22 4.20 9.37
C VAL A 65 1.92 3.80 10.81
N VAL A 66 0.81 4.29 11.35
CA VAL A 66 0.45 4.04 12.74
C VAL A 66 -0.70 3.07 12.81
N MET A 67 -0.49 1.94 13.49
CA MET A 67 -1.51 0.93 13.70
C MET A 67 -1.39 0.41 15.12
N PRO A 68 -2.49 -0.15 15.67
CA PRO A 68 -2.47 -0.58 17.07
C PRO A 68 -1.48 -1.69 17.39
N ASP A 69 -1.30 -2.66 16.48
CA ASP A 69 -0.51 -3.84 16.81
C ASP A 69 0.95 -3.74 16.37
N MET A 70 1.23 -3.05 15.28
CA MET A 70 2.60 -2.77 14.85
C MET A 70 2.54 -1.63 13.87
N ASN A 71 3.60 -0.84 13.78
CA ASN A 71 3.57 0.28 12.84
C ASN A 71 3.88 -0.20 11.42
N GLY A 72 3.56 0.67 10.46
CA GLY A 72 3.73 0.33 9.05
C GLY A 72 5.16 0.01 8.66
N PRO A 73 6.15 0.82 9.09
CA PRO A 73 7.53 0.49 8.75
C PRO A 73 7.98 -0.87 9.27
N GLU A 74 7.52 -1.27 10.44
CA GLU A 74 7.84 -2.59 10.96
C GLU A 74 7.21 -3.68 10.10
N LEU A 75 5.94 -3.48 9.73
CA LEU A 75 5.27 -4.41 8.86
C LEU A 75 5.99 -4.53 7.52
N ALA A 76 6.36 -3.39 6.95
CA ALA A 76 7.05 -3.39 5.66
C ALA A 76 8.37 -4.14 5.76
N ARG A 77 9.10 -3.94 6.84
CA ARG A 77 10.38 -4.62 7.02
C ARG A 77 10.20 -6.13 7.06
N GLN A 78 9.21 -6.58 7.82
CA GLN A 78 8.97 -8.02 7.92
C GLN A 78 8.45 -8.60 6.61
N LEU A 79 7.59 -7.85 5.92
CA LEU A 79 7.06 -8.33 4.66
C LEU A 79 8.14 -8.43 3.60
N ILE A 80 8.98 -7.44 3.51
CA ILE A 80 10.05 -7.43 2.51
C ILE A 80 11.05 -8.56 2.76
N ALA A 81 11.25 -8.93 4.02
CA ALA A 81 12.10 -10.07 4.33
C ALA A 81 11.53 -11.36 3.74
N ILE A 82 10.21 -11.44 3.63
CA ILE A 82 9.54 -12.61 3.03
C ILE A 82 9.43 -12.45 1.54
N ARG A 83 9.13 -11.25 1.07
CA ARG A 83 8.88 -10.95 -0.35
C ARG A 83 9.66 -9.71 -0.75
N PRO A 84 10.93 -9.86 -1.12
CA PRO A 84 11.79 -8.71 -1.43
C PRO A 84 11.30 -7.86 -2.59
N GLU A 85 10.48 -8.43 -3.46
CA GLU A 85 10.01 -7.70 -4.64
C GLU A 85 8.86 -6.75 -4.35
N THR A 86 8.24 -6.84 -3.17
CA THR A 86 7.07 -6.03 -2.85
C THR A 86 7.49 -4.59 -2.55
N ARG A 87 6.84 -3.65 -3.23
CA ARG A 87 7.04 -2.23 -2.97
C ARG A 87 6.09 -1.79 -1.88
N THR A 88 6.31 -0.60 -1.32
CA THR A 88 5.52 -0.13 -0.19
C THR A 88 5.05 1.30 -0.42
N LEU A 89 3.80 1.56 -0.04
CA LEU A 89 3.23 2.89 0.03
C LEU A 89 2.69 3.08 1.44
N PHE A 90 3.18 4.12 2.13
CA PHE A 90 2.73 4.43 3.48
C PHE A 90 1.63 5.48 3.46
N MET A 91 0.64 5.31 4.32
CA MET A 91 -0.44 6.28 4.50
C MET A 91 -0.36 6.87 5.89
N SER A 92 -0.57 8.18 6.01
CA SER A 92 -0.53 8.83 7.32
C SER A 92 -1.61 9.90 7.40
N GLY A 93 -2.34 9.92 8.54
CA GLY A 93 -3.31 10.97 8.80
C GLY A 93 -2.68 12.20 9.39
N TYR A 94 -1.64 12.01 10.18
CA TYR A 94 -0.95 13.12 10.83
C TYR A 94 0.52 12.97 10.54
N MET A 95 0.97 13.74 9.55
CA MET A 95 2.31 13.59 9.06
C MET A 95 3.35 13.80 10.15
N ASP A 96 3.16 14.80 10.97
CA ASP A 96 4.14 15.11 12.00
C ASP A 96 4.29 13.95 12.97
N ASP A 97 3.19 13.39 13.40
CA ASP A 97 3.24 12.26 14.31
C ASP A 97 3.94 11.08 13.68
N ALA A 98 3.57 10.80 12.44
CA ALA A 98 4.13 9.66 11.76
C ALA A 98 5.63 9.80 11.56
N LEU A 99 6.08 10.97 11.13
CA LEU A 99 7.48 11.16 10.80
C LEU A 99 8.30 11.56 12.01
N GLY A 100 7.70 12.26 12.98
CA GLY A 100 8.42 12.72 14.13
C GLY A 100 8.65 11.63 15.14
N GLU A 101 7.61 10.94 15.52
CA GLU A 101 7.72 9.95 16.58
C GLU A 101 8.19 8.62 16.10
N HIS A 102 7.68 8.23 14.99
CA HIS A 102 8.03 6.94 14.44
C HIS A 102 9.19 7.06 13.49
N GLY A 103 9.57 8.27 13.18
CA GLY A 103 10.78 8.70 12.55
C GLY A 103 11.47 7.77 11.61
N SER A 104 10.89 6.69 11.30
CA SER A 104 11.60 5.61 10.68
C SER A 104 11.31 5.44 9.21
N LEU A 105 10.59 6.38 8.61
CA LEU A 105 10.40 6.30 7.18
C LEU A 105 11.68 6.71 6.49
N PRO A 106 12.20 5.88 5.59
CA PRO A 106 13.35 6.27 4.80
C PRO A 106 13.03 7.52 3.99
N SER A 107 14.03 8.31 3.70
CA SER A 107 13.81 9.55 2.97
C SER A 107 13.22 9.33 1.59
N HIS A 108 13.40 8.14 1.03
CA HIS A 108 12.90 7.81 -0.29
C HIS A 108 11.61 7.00 -0.24
N ALA A 109 10.99 6.88 0.92
CA ALA A 109 9.78 6.07 1.04
C ALA A 109 8.63 6.72 0.28
N ASN A 110 7.81 5.88 -0.33
CA ASN A 110 6.57 6.35 -0.94
C ASN A 110 5.56 6.66 0.14
N PHE A 111 4.87 7.76 -0.01
CA PHE A 111 4.04 8.27 1.08
C PHE A 111 2.84 9.01 0.52
N ILE A 112 1.69 8.84 1.15
CA ILE A 112 0.50 9.59 0.81
C ILE A 112 -0.18 10.03 2.10
N GLN A 113 -0.65 11.27 2.14
CA GLN A 113 -1.26 11.83 3.32
C GLN A 113 -2.78 11.69 3.25
N LYS A 114 -3.37 11.25 4.34
CA LYS A 114 -4.84 11.24 4.45
C LYS A 114 -5.32 12.65 4.78
N PRO A 115 -6.51 13.02 4.35
CA PRO A 115 -7.40 12.26 3.49
C PRO A 115 -6.98 12.39 2.03
N PHE A 116 -7.25 11.34 1.27
CA PHE A 116 -6.96 11.37 -0.17
C PHE A 116 -8.20 10.91 -0.92
N SER A 117 -8.29 11.30 -2.18
CA SER A 117 -9.39 10.86 -3.02
C SER A 117 -9.05 9.53 -3.68
N PRO A 118 -10.07 8.80 -4.14
CA PRO A 118 -9.79 7.56 -4.90
C PRO A 118 -8.90 7.79 -6.10
N ARG A 119 -9.05 8.94 -6.76
CA ARG A 119 -8.24 9.25 -7.91
C ARG A 119 -6.77 9.43 -7.53
N ILE A 120 -6.52 10.12 -6.43
CA ILE A 120 -5.16 10.39 -5.98
C ILE A 120 -4.46 9.09 -5.60
N ILE A 121 -5.14 8.22 -4.86
CA ILE A 121 -4.51 6.96 -4.46
C ILE A 121 -4.26 6.08 -5.67
N ALA A 122 -5.18 6.04 -6.61
CA ALA A 122 -5.01 5.23 -7.81
C ALA A 122 -3.82 5.72 -8.62
N GLN A 123 -3.66 7.04 -8.75
CA GLN A 123 -2.53 7.58 -9.48
C GLN A 123 -1.21 7.27 -8.78
N LYS A 124 -1.19 7.39 -7.46
CA LYS A 124 0.02 7.11 -6.71
C LYS A 124 0.43 5.64 -6.86
N VAL A 125 -0.55 4.76 -6.78
CA VAL A 125 -0.29 3.33 -6.95
C VAL A 125 0.29 3.06 -8.34
N ARG A 126 -0.31 3.65 -9.37
CA ARG A 126 0.16 3.43 -10.73
C ARG A 126 1.60 3.93 -10.89
N ASP A 127 1.88 5.09 -10.34
CA ASP A 127 3.22 5.65 -10.44
C ASP A 127 4.25 4.75 -9.78
N ILE A 128 3.93 4.20 -8.62
CA ILE A 128 4.87 3.34 -7.92
C ILE A 128 5.10 2.05 -8.70
N LEU A 129 4.02 1.45 -9.19
CA LEU A 129 4.14 0.18 -9.92
C LEU A 129 4.88 0.35 -11.23
N ASP A 130 4.72 1.50 -11.87
CA ASP A 130 5.44 1.77 -13.12
C ASP A 130 6.86 2.22 -12.90
N GLY A 131 7.24 2.51 -11.65
CA GLY A 131 8.57 3.00 -11.37
C GLY A 131 8.80 4.42 -11.81
N THR A 132 7.72 5.21 -11.96
CA THR A 132 7.83 6.59 -12.44
C THR A 132 7.81 7.59 -11.30
N VAL A 133 7.70 7.12 -10.07
CA VAL A 133 7.67 8.02 -8.92
C VAL A 133 9.05 8.62 -8.75
N SER A 134 9.07 9.93 -8.63
CA SER A 134 10.32 10.60 -8.36
C SER A 134 10.85 10.17 -7.02
N PRO A 135 12.13 9.92 -6.91
CA PRO A 135 12.69 9.54 -5.62
C PRO A 135 12.73 10.68 -4.63
N ALA A 136 12.53 11.87 -5.07
CA ALA A 136 12.58 13.00 -4.15
C ALA A 136 11.29 13.14 -3.40
#